data_f466841da00131ae35cd1871d3a288a3
#
_entry.id   f466841da00131ae35cd1871d3a288a3
#
_cell.length_a   1.000
_cell.length_b   1.000
_cell.length_c   1.000
_cell.angle_alpha   90.00
_cell.angle_beta   90.00
_cell.angle_gamma   90.00
#
_symmetry.space_group_name_H-M   'P 1'
#
loop_
_entity.id
_entity.type
_entity.pdbx_description
1 polymer ?
#
loop_
_entity_poly.entity_id
_entity_poly.type
_entity_poly.pdbx_seq_one_letter_code
_entity_poly.pdbx_strand_id
1 'polypeptide(L)'
;MCSSDLAATFISVSGVFTPTNIISAKKNPPTVAADFEIIVNPKPVDKTFFVVRTADGVANYFIDGPTAEKFAELCAANTPQMPSINGIYLLSENTYSNGLCYYHIFVNGDAVTPQAPYNIYRNQYFKININSIQAPGNPSDNFDRGEPIKPNSWIGVDIQIIPWEVIEEDHDL
;
A
#
# COMPACT_ATOMS: atom_id res chain seq x y z
N MET A 1 21.86 -22.26 -13.39
CA MET A 1 20.44 -21.85 -13.48
C MET A 1 20.42 -20.34 -13.41
N CYS A 2 20.09 -19.68 -14.51
CA CYS A 2 20.02 -18.23 -14.53
C CYS A 2 18.85 -17.80 -13.65
N SER A 3 19.15 -17.04 -12.60
CA SER A 3 18.19 -16.22 -11.91
C SER A 3 17.53 -15.33 -12.96
N SER A 4 16.26 -15.55 -13.26
CA SER A 4 15.51 -14.64 -14.10
C SER A 4 15.34 -13.36 -13.28
N ASP A 5 16.12 -12.33 -13.62
CA ASP A 5 15.83 -10.96 -13.23
C ASP A 5 14.44 -10.63 -13.78
N LEU A 6 13.44 -10.79 -12.96
CA LEU A 6 12.09 -10.34 -13.26
C LEU A 6 12.09 -8.80 -13.18
N ALA A 7 12.53 -8.18 -14.26
CA ALA A 7 12.44 -6.74 -14.42
C ALA A 7 10.98 -6.35 -14.61
N ALA A 8 10.25 -6.23 -13.51
CA ALA A 8 8.88 -5.71 -13.55
C ALA A 8 8.93 -4.20 -13.77
N THR A 9 8.14 -3.72 -14.74
CA THR A 9 7.94 -2.29 -14.93
C THR A 9 6.74 -1.83 -14.12
N PHE A 10 6.95 -0.79 -13.33
CA PHE A 10 5.88 -0.19 -12.53
C PHE A 10 5.97 1.33 -12.57
N ILE A 11 4.85 1.96 -12.23
CA ILE A 11 4.75 3.40 -11.99
C ILE A 11 4.56 3.58 -10.48
N SER A 12 5.42 4.39 -9.87
CA SER A 12 5.25 4.81 -8.48
C SER A 12 4.41 6.08 -8.44
N VAL A 13 3.31 6.03 -7.69
CA VAL A 13 2.45 7.18 -7.43
C VAL A 13 2.54 7.49 -5.95
N SER A 14 2.91 8.70 -5.59
CA SER A 14 2.96 9.17 -4.21
C SER A 14 1.78 10.09 -3.90
N GLY A 15 1.35 10.07 -2.64
CA GLY A 15 0.29 10.93 -2.15
C GLY A 15 0.34 11.10 -0.64
N VAL A 16 -0.45 12.04 -0.13
CA VAL A 16 -0.63 12.23 1.31
C VAL A 16 -1.97 11.67 1.71
N PHE A 17 -1.94 10.66 2.56
CA PHE A 17 -3.13 10.06 3.15
C PHE A 17 -3.38 10.65 4.54
N THR A 18 -4.64 10.94 4.85
CA THR A 18 -5.06 11.43 6.17
C THR A 18 -6.17 10.52 6.68
N PRO A 19 -5.94 9.75 7.74
CA PRO A 19 -6.97 8.92 8.34
C PRO A 19 -8.13 9.78 8.88
N THR A 20 -9.37 9.35 8.63
CA THR A 20 -10.57 9.98 9.23
C THR A 20 -10.77 9.56 10.67
N ASN A 21 -10.28 8.39 11.03
CA ASN A 21 -10.30 7.86 12.38
C ASN A 21 -8.89 7.46 12.79
N ILE A 22 -8.48 7.80 14.00
CA ILE A 22 -7.18 7.45 14.54
C ILE A 22 -7.33 6.96 15.98
N ILE A 23 -6.52 5.97 16.34
CA ILE A 23 -6.57 5.34 17.66
C ILE A 23 -5.52 6.00 18.56
N SER A 24 -5.93 6.29 19.79
CA SER A 24 -5.08 6.78 20.87
C SER A 24 -5.25 5.90 22.10
N ALA A 25 -4.29 5.94 23.01
CA ALA A 25 -4.39 5.29 24.29
C ALA A 25 -5.04 6.22 25.34
N LYS A 26 -6.09 5.76 26.02
CA LYS A 26 -6.67 6.41 27.20
C LYS A 26 -5.78 6.27 28.44
N LYS A 27 -4.98 5.20 28.47
CA LYS A 27 -4.09 4.83 29.56
C LYS A 27 -2.73 4.47 28.99
N ASN A 28 -1.67 4.88 29.66
CA ASN A 28 -0.30 4.60 29.25
C ASN A 28 0.47 3.81 30.33
N PRO A 29 0.94 2.59 30.05
CA PRO A 29 0.66 1.79 28.83
C PRO A 29 -0.76 1.19 28.85
N PRO A 30 -1.39 0.99 27.67
CA PRO A 30 -2.63 0.26 27.57
C PRO A 30 -2.38 -1.24 27.83
N THR A 31 -3.37 -1.92 28.43
CA THR A 31 -3.25 -3.32 28.83
C THR A 31 -4.39 -4.20 28.33
N VAL A 32 -5.50 -3.61 27.94
CA VAL A 32 -6.69 -4.28 27.42
C VAL A 32 -7.31 -3.47 26.28
N ALA A 33 -8.19 -4.09 25.51
CA ALA A 33 -8.87 -3.43 24.39
C ALA A 33 -9.60 -2.11 24.77
N ALA A 34 -10.20 -2.06 25.97
CA ALA A 34 -10.92 -0.89 26.45
C ALA A 34 -10.04 0.34 26.75
N ASP A 35 -8.71 0.14 26.82
CA ASP A 35 -7.75 1.24 27.05
C ASP A 35 -7.46 2.04 25.77
N PHE A 36 -8.00 1.63 24.61
CA PHE A 36 -7.90 2.38 23.36
C PHE A 36 -9.18 3.17 23.09
N GLU A 37 -9.03 4.28 22.38
CA GLU A 37 -10.16 5.10 21.92
C GLU A 37 -9.94 5.53 20.46
N ILE A 38 -11.06 5.76 19.77
CA ILE A 38 -11.06 6.27 18.39
C ILE A 38 -11.32 7.76 18.43
N ILE A 39 -10.40 8.54 17.88
CA ILE A 39 -10.54 9.96 17.64
C ILE A 39 -11.02 10.15 16.22
N VAL A 40 -12.20 10.73 16.05
CA VAL A 40 -12.80 11.02 14.75
C VAL A 40 -12.33 12.36 14.22
N ASN A 41 -11.94 12.41 12.96
CA ASN A 41 -11.42 13.61 12.28
C ASN A 41 -10.30 14.29 13.08
N PRO A 42 -9.24 13.55 13.39
CA PRO A 42 -8.12 14.14 14.14
C PRO A 42 -7.54 15.31 13.35
N LYS A 43 -7.13 16.35 14.09
CA LYS A 43 -6.28 17.40 13.54
C LYS A 43 -4.85 17.13 14.02
N PRO A 44 -4.09 16.23 13.38
CA PRO A 44 -2.74 15.93 13.83
C PRO A 44 -1.86 17.17 13.67
N VAL A 45 -1.04 17.43 14.69
CA VAL A 45 -0.07 18.52 14.68
C VAL A 45 1.00 18.27 13.61
N ASP A 46 1.43 17.03 13.50
CA ASP A 46 2.12 16.51 12.34
C ASP A 46 1.22 15.43 11.68
N LYS A 47 1.33 15.26 10.39
CA LYS A 47 0.50 14.30 9.64
C LYS A 47 1.03 12.87 9.73
N THR A 48 1.96 12.60 10.64
CA THR A 48 2.54 11.26 10.83
C THR A 48 1.54 10.38 11.55
N PHE A 49 1.35 9.17 11.04
CA PHE A 49 0.54 8.14 11.67
C PHE A 49 1.18 6.77 11.51
N PHE A 50 0.68 5.79 12.27
CA PHE A 50 1.19 4.43 12.32
C PHE A 50 0.06 3.47 12.00
N VAL A 51 0.37 2.35 11.34
CA VAL A 51 -0.66 1.41 10.87
C VAL A 51 -0.40 0.03 11.44
N VAL A 52 -1.40 -0.56 12.09
CA VAL A 52 -1.41 -1.99 12.43
C VAL A 52 -2.50 -2.68 11.60
N ARG A 53 -2.11 -3.63 10.77
CA ARG A 53 -3.05 -4.43 9.96
C ARG A 53 -3.41 -5.71 10.70
N THR A 54 -4.70 -5.95 10.83
CA THR A 54 -5.23 -7.18 11.41
C THR A 54 -5.25 -8.32 10.38
N ALA A 55 -5.40 -9.55 10.85
CA ALA A 55 -5.35 -10.74 10.00
C ALA A 55 -6.48 -10.79 8.96
N ASP A 56 -7.59 -10.13 9.23
CA ASP A 56 -8.71 -9.93 8.28
C ASP A 56 -8.48 -8.78 7.30
N GLY A 57 -7.31 -8.13 7.34
CA GLY A 57 -6.92 -7.06 6.41
C GLY A 57 -7.35 -5.66 6.82
N VAL A 58 -8.00 -5.48 7.97
CA VAL A 58 -8.40 -4.15 8.45
C VAL A 58 -7.17 -3.35 8.88
N ALA A 59 -7.05 -2.12 8.40
CA ALA A 59 -6.01 -1.18 8.79
C ALA A 59 -6.48 -0.33 9.97
N ASN A 60 -5.74 -0.38 11.07
CA ASN A 60 -5.95 0.45 12.24
C ASN A 60 -4.88 1.53 12.28
N TYR A 61 -5.29 2.79 12.43
CA TYR A 61 -4.42 3.96 12.38
C TYR A 61 -4.17 4.49 13.78
N PHE A 62 -2.93 4.78 14.13
CA PHE A 62 -2.52 5.22 15.47
C PHE A 62 -1.85 6.57 15.43
N ILE A 63 -2.08 7.38 16.47
CA ILE A 63 -1.53 8.73 16.59
C ILE A 63 -0.04 8.72 16.95
N ASP A 64 0.43 7.68 17.62
CA ASP A 64 1.82 7.53 18.05
C ASP A 64 2.30 6.08 17.97
N GLY A 65 3.62 5.92 17.81
CA GLY A 65 4.28 4.62 17.68
C GLY A 65 4.13 3.71 18.90
N PRO A 66 4.36 4.19 20.15
CA PRO A 66 4.20 3.38 21.35
C PRO A 66 2.81 2.79 21.49
N THR A 67 1.76 3.54 21.15
CA THR A 67 0.37 3.03 21.17
C THR A 67 0.17 1.93 20.11
N ALA A 68 0.71 2.11 18.89
CA ALA A 68 0.63 1.11 17.83
C ALA A 68 1.38 -0.19 18.20
N GLU A 69 2.60 -0.07 18.72
CA GLU A 69 3.38 -1.22 19.16
C GLU A 69 2.65 -1.99 20.27
N LYS A 70 2.11 -1.28 21.26
CA LYS A 70 1.39 -1.91 22.36
C LYS A 70 0.11 -2.58 21.90
N PHE A 71 -0.62 -1.99 20.95
CA PHE A 71 -1.77 -2.64 20.33
C PHE A 71 -1.36 -3.94 19.63
N ALA A 72 -0.30 -3.92 18.84
CA ALA A 72 0.20 -5.10 18.15
C ALA A 72 0.69 -6.20 19.11
N GLU A 73 1.35 -5.85 20.23
CA GLU A 73 1.73 -6.78 21.27
C GLU A 73 0.52 -7.49 21.90
N LEU A 74 -0.52 -6.74 22.24
CA LEU A 74 -1.74 -7.28 22.82
C LEU A 74 -2.49 -8.19 21.82
N CYS A 75 -2.48 -7.84 20.53
CA CYS A 75 -2.99 -8.70 19.47
C CYS A 75 -2.19 -10.02 19.37
N ALA A 76 -0.86 -9.94 19.35
CA ALA A 76 0.01 -11.11 19.27
C ALA A 76 -0.10 -12.01 20.52
N ALA A 77 -0.37 -11.44 21.68
CA ALA A 77 -0.61 -12.17 22.93
C ALA A 77 -2.01 -12.80 23.01
N ASN A 78 -2.85 -12.64 21.96
CA ASN A 78 -4.26 -13.08 21.97
C ASN A 78 -5.06 -12.56 23.18
N THR A 79 -4.80 -11.32 23.58
CA THR A 79 -5.52 -10.68 24.67
C THR A 79 -7.03 -10.64 24.35
N PRO A 80 -7.91 -10.94 25.32
CA PRO A 80 -9.36 -10.93 25.07
C PRO A 80 -9.84 -9.64 24.43
N GLN A 81 -10.70 -9.75 23.43
CA GLN A 81 -11.28 -8.66 22.62
C GLN A 81 -10.30 -7.93 21.69
N MET A 82 -9.04 -8.35 21.62
CA MET A 82 -8.10 -7.86 20.61
C MET A 82 -8.24 -8.67 19.31
N PRO A 83 -8.09 -8.02 18.14
CA PRO A 83 -8.06 -8.73 16.86
C PRO A 83 -6.75 -9.52 16.71
N SER A 84 -6.75 -10.51 15.83
CA SER A 84 -5.52 -11.21 15.45
C SER A 84 -4.72 -10.39 14.45
N ILE A 85 -3.39 -10.53 14.48
CA ILE A 85 -2.47 -9.98 13.49
C ILE A 85 -1.65 -11.10 12.85
N ASN A 86 -1.18 -10.90 11.62
CA ASN A 86 -0.30 -11.83 10.93
C ASN A 86 1.16 -11.39 11.12
N GLY A 87 2.00 -12.31 11.59
CA GLY A 87 3.44 -12.06 11.71
C GLY A 87 3.81 -11.10 12.85
N ILE A 88 5.01 -10.52 12.70
CA ILE A 88 5.59 -9.58 13.66
C ILE A 88 5.32 -8.16 13.18
N TYR A 89 4.84 -7.31 14.07
CA TYR A 89 4.70 -5.88 13.80
C TYR A 89 6.06 -5.18 13.90
N LEU A 90 6.42 -4.43 12.85
CA LEU A 90 7.63 -3.60 12.83
C LEU A 90 7.23 -2.14 12.63
N LEU A 91 7.54 -1.30 13.62
CA LEU A 91 7.18 0.11 13.60
C LEU A 91 7.77 0.83 12.37
N SER A 92 9.03 0.56 12.03
CA SER A 92 9.74 1.18 10.91
C SER A 92 9.06 0.95 9.55
N GLU A 93 8.41 -0.19 9.38
CA GLU A 93 7.72 -0.57 8.14
C GLU A 93 6.27 -0.07 8.08
N ASN A 94 5.78 0.49 9.17
CA ASN A 94 4.38 0.89 9.35
C ASN A 94 4.23 2.35 9.78
N THR A 95 5.30 3.16 9.64
CA THR A 95 5.31 4.59 9.95
C THR A 95 5.13 5.41 8.69
N TYR A 96 4.05 6.19 8.62
CA TYR A 96 3.71 7.09 7.52
C TYR A 96 4.07 8.52 7.88
N SER A 97 5.32 8.92 7.62
CA SER A 97 5.83 10.25 7.92
C SER A 97 5.11 11.32 7.10
N ASN A 98 4.54 12.32 7.77
CA ASN A 98 3.73 13.37 7.14
C ASN A 98 2.56 12.84 6.30
N GLY A 99 2.10 11.62 6.56
CA GLY A 99 1.06 10.95 5.78
C GLY A 99 1.48 10.48 4.39
N LEU A 100 2.76 10.57 4.05
CA LEU A 100 3.26 10.21 2.73
C LEU A 100 3.15 8.70 2.53
N CYS A 101 2.60 8.31 1.38
CA CYS A 101 2.47 6.92 0.98
C CYS A 101 2.70 6.76 -0.52
N TYR A 102 3.08 5.54 -0.92
CA TYR A 102 3.46 5.19 -2.28
C TYR A 102 2.64 3.99 -2.77
N TYR A 103 2.22 4.06 -4.02
CA TYR A 103 1.50 3.00 -4.71
C TYR A 103 2.30 2.57 -5.93
N HIS A 104 2.66 1.30 -5.99
CA HIS A 104 3.35 0.72 -7.13
C HIS A 104 2.33 0.07 -8.07
N ILE A 105 2.09 0.68 -9.22
CA ILE A 105 1.17 0.19 -10.24
C ILE A 105 1.99 -0.57 -11.27
N PHE A 106 1.87 -1.88 -11.28
CA PHE A 106 2.57 -2.73 -12.24
C PHE A 106 1.89 -2.65 -13.59
N VAL A 107 2.65 -2.23 -14.59
CA VAL A 107 2.19 -2.16 -15.97
C VAL A 107 2.26 -3.57 -16.55
N ASN A 108 1.16 -4.01 -17.20
CA ASN A 108 1.05 -5.33 -17.83
C ASN A 108 1.13 -6.52 -16.83
N GLY A 109 0.70 -6.31 -15.57
CA GLY A 109 0.70 -7.35 -14.52
C GLY A 109 -0.22 -8.55 -14.81
N ASP A 110 -1.31 -8.32 -15.55
CA ASP A 110 -2.29 -9.33 -15.97
C ASP A 110 -2.00 -9.89 -17.37
N ALA A 111 -0.77 -9.78 -17.84
CA ALA A 111 -0.43 -10.14 -19.18
C ALA A 111 -0.81 -11.60 -19.52
N VAL A 112 -1.50 -11.72 -20.63
CA VAL A 112 -2.05 -12.92 -21.24
C VAL A 112 -0.97 -13.98 -21.58
N THR A 113 0.31 -13.63 -21.44
CA THR A 113 1.42 -14.55 -21.70
C THR A 113 2.10 -14.97 -20.41
N PRO A 114 2.00 -16.25 -20.03
CA PRO A 114 2.62 -16.79 -18.80
C PRO A 114 4.15 -16.65 -18.73
N GLN A 115 4.79 -16.28 -19.85
CA GLN A 115 6.25 -16.31 -20.00
C GLN A 115 6.95 -15.00 -19.61
N ALA A 116 6.24 -13.86 -19.57
CA ALA A 116 6.79 -12.57 -19.15
C ALA A 116 5.68 -11.58 -18.76
N PRO A 117 5.05 -11.77 -17.60
CA PRO A 117 3.81 -11.05 -17.22
C PRO A 117 4.01 -9.55 -17.00
N TYR A 118 5.24 -9.04 -16.91
CA TYR A 118 5.51 -7.62 -16.61
C TYR A 118 6.36 -6.93 -17.68
N ASN A 119 6.53 -7.55 -18.86
CA ASN A 119 7.33 -6.97 -19.93
C ASN A 119 6.55 -5.91 -20.71
N ILE A 120 7.23 -4.80 -21.00
CA ILE A 120 6.77 -3.77 -21.92
C ILE A 120 7.43 -4.02 -23.27
N TYR A 121 6.63 -4.00 -24.34
CA TYR A 121 7.11 -4.11 -25.72
C TYR A 121 7.14 -2.73 -26.38
N ARG A 122 7.94 -2.59 -27.44
CA ARG A 122 7.97 -1.39 -28.27
C ARG A 122 6.57 -1.08 -28.84
N ASN A 123 6.27 0.20 -29.00
CA ASN A 123 5.03 0.68 -29.59
C ASN A 123 3.76 0.31 -28.78
N GLN A 124 3.89 0.19 -27.47
CA GLN A 124 2.74 0.11 -26.57
C GLN A 124 2.55 1.45 -25.86
N TYR A 125 1.31 1.92 -25.87
CA TYR A 125 0.86 3.07 -25.09
C TYR A 125 -0.04 2.57 -23.97
N PHE A 126 0.31 2.91 -22.73
CA PHE A 126 -0.46 2.52 -21.55
C PHE A 126 -1.22 3.73 -21.02
N LYS A 127 -2.54 3.61 -20.99
CA LYS A 127 -3.41 4.58 -20.33
C LYS A 127 -3.80 4.03 -18.98
N ILE A 128 -3.38 4.72 -17.91
CA ILE A 128 -3.63 4.31 -16.52
C ILE A 128 -4.62 5.29 -15.92
N ASN A 129 -5.79 4.78 -15.48
CA ASN A 129 -6.78 5.54 -14.76
C ASN A 129 -6.80 5.06 -13.31
N ILE A 130 -6.58 5.98 -12.37
CA ILE A 130 -6.72 5.70 -10.93
C ILE A 130 -8.17 6.04 -10.56
N ASN A 131 -8.94 5.00 -10.25
CA ASN A 131 -10.38 5.13 -9.99
C ASN A 131 -10.70 5.36 -8.52
N SER A 132 -9.90 4.78 -7.62
CA SER A 132 -10.10 4.90 -6.18
C SER A 132 -8.83 4.63 -5.39
N ILE A 133 -8.75 5.19 -4.19
CA ILE A 133 -7.73 4.89 -3.19
C ILE A 133 -8.49 4.49 -1.93
N GLN A 134 -8.36 3.25 -1.51
CA GLN A 134 -9.12 2.66 -0.39
C GLN A 134 -8.35 2.68 0.92
N ALA A 135 -7.02 2.62 0.87
CA ALA A 135 -6.14 2.64 2.04
C ALA A 135 -4.78 3.24 1.66
N PRO A 136 -3.96 3.66 2.65
CA PRO A 136 -2.61 4.11 2.36
C PRO A 136 -1.80 2.97 1.73
N GLY A 137 -0.99 3.34 0.73
CA GLY A 137 -0.04 2.44 0.07
C GLY A 137 1.12 2.04 0.99
N ASN A 138 2.32 1.96 0.45
CA ASN A 138 3.51 1.68 1.25
C ASN A 138 4.04 2.97 1.92
N PRO A 139 4.63 2.89 3.13
CA PRO A 139 5.20 4.06 3.80
C PRO A 139 6.51 4.54 3.19
N SER A 140 7.12 3.75 2.30
CA SER A 140 8.34 4.08 1.58
C SER A 140 8.23 3.70 0.10
N ASP A 141 9.02 4.35 -0.76
CA ASP A 141 9.12 4.04 -2.19
C ASP A 141 10.09 2.86 -2.46
N ASN A 142 10.56 2.20 -1.42
CA ASN A 142 11.47 1.07 -1.56
C ASN A 142 10.70 -0.14 -2.12
N PHE A 143 11.11 -0.57 -3.29
CA PHE A 143 10.65 -1.80 -3.91
C PHE A 143 11.70 -2.89 -3.72
N ASP A 144 11.37 -3.94 -2.97
CA ASP A 144 12.22 -5.11 -2.87
C ASP A 144 12.00 -6.02 -4.08
N ARG A 145 13.02 -6.09 -4.93
CA ARG A 145 13.01 -6.94 -6.14
C ARG A 145 13.05 -8.44 -5.83
N GLY A 146 13.35 -8.82 -4.59
CA GLY A 146 13.42 -10.21 -4.14
C GLY A 146 12.09 -10.75 -3.64
N GLU A 147 11.11 -9.89 -3.34
CA GLU A 147 9.80 -10.33 -2.88
C GLU A 147 8.82 -10.55 -4.05
N PRO A 148 7.89 -11.52 -3.90
CA PRO A 148 6.81 -11.69 -4.87
C PRO A 148 6.00 -10.40 -4.99
N ILE A 149 5.70 -10.01 -6.23
CA ILE A 149 4.84 -8.86 -6.51
C ILE A 149 3.48 -9.11 -5.88
N LYS A 150 3.14 -8.32 -4.87
CA LYS A 150 1.80 -8.34 -4.25
C LYS A 150 0.95 -7.31 -4.98
N PRO A 151 -0.17 -7.71 -5.61
CA PRO A 151 -1.07 -6.75 -6.20
C PRO A 151 -1.53 -5.77 -5.11
N ASN A 152 -1.40 -4.47 -5.38
CA ASN A 152 -1.87 -3.43 -4.48
C ASN A 152 -3.40 -3.41 -4.47
N SER A 153 -4.01 -4.11 -3.51
CA SER A 153 -5.46 -4.14 -3.30
C SER A 153 -6.04 -2.81 -2.78
N TRP A 154 -5.17 -1.83 -2.50
CA TRP A 154 -5.54 -0.55 -1.89
C TRP A 154 -5.84 0.57 -2.90
N ILE A 155 -5.51 0.35 -4.16
CA ILE A 155 -5.73 1.30 -5.25
C ILE A 155 -6.50 0.61 -6.36
N GLY A 156 -7.63 1.19 -6.75
CA GLY A 156 -8.39 0.74 -7.91
C GLY A 156 -7.81 1.39 -9.16
N VAL A 157 -7.27 0.57 -10.06
CA VAL A 157 -6.61 1.00 -11.29
C VAL A 157 -7.22 0.28 -12.48
N ASP A 158 -7.47 1.04 -13.54
CA ASP A 158 -7.82 0.52 -14.86
C ASP A 158 -6.66 0.82 -15.82
N ILE A 159 -6.08 -0.23 -16.41
CA ILE A 159 -4.96 -0.12 -17.33
C ILE A 159 -5.43 -0.57 -18.72
N GLN A 160 -5.35 0.34 -19.68
CA GLN A 160 -5.67 0.07 -21.09
C GLN A 160 -4.38 0.09 -21.90
N ILE A 161 -4.14 -0.97 -22.68
CA ILE A 161 -3.07 -1.03 -23.66
C ILE A 161 -3.67 -0.61 -25.01
N ILE A 162 -3.19 0.50 -25.54
CA ILE A 162 -3.64 1.02 -26.83
C ILE A 162 -2.53 0.70 -27.85
N PRO A 163 -2.77 -0.15 -28.85
CA PRO A 163 -1.80 -0.36 -29.92
C PRO A 163 -1.59 0.94 -30.69
N TRP A 164 -0.35 1.20 -31.08
CA TRP A 164 -0.04 2.30 -31.98
C TRP A 164 -0.54 1.92 -33.38
N GLU A 165 -1.51 2.67 -33.89
CA GLU A 165 -1.84 2.65 -35.31
C GLU A 165 -0.85 3.55 -36.04
N VAL A 166 -0.11 2.98 -36.99
CA VAL A 166 0.66 3.77 -37.96
C VAL A 166 -0.34 4.31 -38.93
N ILE A 167 -0.63 5.60 -38.86
CA ILE A 167 -1.35 6.30 -39.94
C ILE A 167 -0.36 6.47 -41.05
N GLU A 168 -0.43 5.62 -42.08
CA GLU A 168 0.25 5.87 -43.36
C GLU A 168 -0.52 6.96 -44.07
N GLU A 169 -0.05 8.20 -44.02
CA GLU A 169 -0.49 9.26 -44.92
C GLU A 169 0.21 9.04 -46.27
N ASP A 170 -0.52 8.54 -47.26
CA ASP A 170 -0.09 8.56 -48.65
C ASP A 170 -0.05 10.02 -49.11
N HIS A 171 1.12 10.60 -49.11
CA HIS A 171 1.38 11.85 -49.81
C HIS A 171 1.72 11.51 -51.26
N ASP A 172 0.73 11.59 -52.15
CA ASP A 172 0.96 11.66 -53.60
C ASP A 172 1.70 12.97 -53.89
N LEU A 173 2.94 12.81 -54.40
CA LEU A 173 3.74 13.92 -54.95
C LEU A 173 3.40 14.18 -56.40
#